data_4bb51eb38b88c7a67d9913ce0fc66572
#
_entry.id   4bb51eb38b88c7a67d9913ce0fc66572
#
_cell.length_a   1.000
_cell.length_b   1.000
_cell.length_c   1.000
_cell.angle_alpha   90.00
_cell.angle_beta   90.00
_cell.angle_gamma   90.00
#
_symmetry.space_group_name_H-M   'P 1'
#
loop_
_entity.id
_entity.type
_entity.pdbx_description
1 polymer ?
#
loop_
_entity_poly.entity_id
_entity_poly.type
_entity_poly.pdbx_seq_one_letter_code
_entity_poly.pdbx_strand_id
1 'polypeptide(L)'
;LPYLLTLPPYGFYWFLLAAENQMPSWHVEPVKSMPDFPTLVLKKRLEELLDEPLRSTMEKTSLTLYLPKRRWFAGKDKAIDQVSIIYAVRFGDAQHPVLLSEIEVTAGDHQGRYQLPFGLLAEDDISSALPQQLALARVRRGRQVGLITDAFTLETFIRAVIQGMQARTVLPCSEGELRFEHTTAMDSLGLHNESEVRYLSAEQSNSSVVVGGSLVLKMIRRVSA
;
A
#
# COMPACT_ATOMS: atom_id res chain seq x y z
N LEU A 1 19.28 7.53 1.89
CA LEU A 1 18.60 6.83 2.99
C LEU A 1 19.53 6.72 4.18
N PRO A 2 19.12 7.11 5.39
CA PRO A 2 19.90 6.80 6.58
C PRO A 2 19.88 5.30 6.84
N TYR A 3 21.05 4.68 6.90
CA TYR A 3 21.19 3.29 7.31
C TYR A 3 21.32 3.22 8.82
N LEU A 4 20.44 2.47 9.47
CA LEU A 4 20.58 2.15 10.88
C LEU A 4 21.39 0.87 11.01
N LEU A 5 22.58 0.96 11.60
CA LEU A 5 23.46 -0.18 11.80
C LEU A 5 23.71 -0.35 13.30
N THR A 6 23.62 -1.60 13.76
CA THR A 6 24.00 -1.95 15.13
C THR A 6 25.41 -2.51 15.11
N LEU A 7 26.33 -1.82 15.79
CA LEU A 7 27.69 -2.32 15.99
C LEU A 7 27.73 -3.19 17.25
N PRO A 8 28.20 -4.45 17.16
CA PRO A 8 28.49 -5.24 18.36
C PRO A 8 29.67 -4.62 19.13
N PRO A 9 29.81 -4.92 20.42
CA PRO A 9 30.97 -4.49 21.16
C PRO A 9 32.28 -4.90 20.45
N TYR A 10 33.21 -3.93 20.30
CA TYR A 10 34.46 -4.11 19.55
C TYR A 10 34.32 -4.43 18.07
N GLY A 11 33.11 -4.30 17.49
CA GLY A 11 32.88 -4.50 16.07
C GLY A 11 33.18 -3.23 15.26
N PHE A 12 33.47 -3.39 13.97
CA PHE A 12 33.60 -2.33 12.99
C PHE A 12 33.08 -2.79 11.64
N TYR A 13 32.67 -1.82 10.83
CA TYR A 13 32.26 -2.06 9.44
C TYR A 13 33.07 -1.19 8.49
N TRP A 14 33.45 -1.78 7.38
CA TRP A 14 34.00 -1.05 6.24
C TRP A 14 32.88 -0.76 5.25
N PHE A 15 32.81 0.47 4.78
CA PHE A 15 31.87 0.90 3.77
C PHE A 15 32.62 1.36 2.53
N LEU A 16 32.24 0.82 1.39
CA LEU A 16 32.65 1.32 0.09
C LEU A 16 31.59 2.29 -0.40
N LEU A 17 31.95 3.56 -0.54
CA LEU A 17 31.09 4.56 -1.18
C LEU A 17 31.37 4.50 -2.68
N ALA A 18 30.42 3.99 -3.42
CA ALA A 18 30.49 3.89 -4.88
C ALA A 18 29.20 4.44 -5.49
N ALA A 19 29.28 4.99 -6.70
CA ALA A 19 28.08 5.30 -7.47
C ALA A 19 27.41 3.99 -7.91
N GLU A 20 26.07 4.02 -8.16
CA GLU A 20 25.29 2.83 -8.50
C GLU A 20 25.87 2.03 -9.69
N ASN A 21 26.53 2.71 -10.63
CA ASN A 21 27.17 2.11 -11.79
C ASN A 21 28.60 1.57 -11.53
N GLN A 22 29.10 1.67 -10.29
CA GLN A 22 30.45 1.24 -9.90
C GLN A 22 30.44 0.12 -8.88
N MET A 23 29.38 -0.67 -8.82
CA MET A 23 29.33 -1.81 -7.92
C MET A 23 30.40 -2.85 -8.27
N PRO A 24 31.11 -3.41 -7.25
CA PRO A 24 32.09 -4.46 -7.50
C PRO A 24 31.46 -5.67 -8.20
N SER A 25 32.20 -6.33 -9.08
CA SER A 25 31.73 -7.49 -9.86
C SER A 25 31.29 -8.69 -9.00
N TRP A 26 31.67 -8.74 -7.73
CA TRP A 26 31.21 -9.75 -6.75
C TRP A 26 29.92 -9.35 -6.04
N HIS A 27 29.44 -8.12 -6.22
CA HIS A 27 28.14 -7.72 -5.74
C HIS A 27 27.08 -8.32 -6.67
N VAL A 28 26.74 -9.55 -6.42
CA VAL A 28 25.51 -10.13 -6.94
C VAL A 28 24.39 -9.51 -6.11
N GLU A 29 23.60 -8.63 -6.70
CA GLU A 29 22.32 -8.30 -6.06
C GLU A 29 21.64 -9.62 -5.75
N PRO A 30 21.33 -9.89 -4.46
CA PRO A 30 20.55 -11.07 -4.16
C PRO A 30 19.29 -10.94 -5.01
N VAL A 31 19.08 -11.87 -5.94
CA VAL A 31 17.81 -12.00 -6.64
C VAL A 31 16.80 -12.10 -5.49
N LYS A 32 16.15 -10.98 -5.18
CA LYS A 32 15.05 -10.96 -4.22
C LYS A 32 14.03 -11.90 -4.84
N SER A 33 14.05 -13.16 -4.36
CA SER A 33 13.00 -14.09 -4.73
C SER A 33 11.70 -13.38 -4.40
N MET A 34 10.97 -12.95 -5.42
CA MET A 34 9.64 -12.39 -5.22
C MET A 34 8.89 -13.44 -4.39
N PRO A 35 8.25 -13.06 -3.30
CA PRO A 35 7.39 -13.97 -2.56
C PRO A 35 6.44 -14.66 -3.56
N ASP A 36 6.14 -15.92 -3.35
CA ASP A 36 5.15 -16.64 -4.16
C ASP A 36 3.78 -16.01 -3.93
N PHE A 37 3.49 -14.97 -4.71
CA PHE A 37 2.19 -14.32 -4.71
C PHE A 37 1.21 -15.13 -5.56
N PRO A 38 -0.04 -15.28 -5.12
CA PRO A 38 -1.08 -15.80 -5.99
C PRO A 38 -1.23 -14.90 -7.21
N THR A 39 -1.50 -15.49 -8.37
CA THR A 39 -1.79 -14.74 -9.59
C THR A 39 -3.29 -14.60 -9.77
N LEU A 40 -3.78 -13.38 -9.77
CA LEU A 40 -5.17 -13.04 -9.99
C LEU A 40 -5.37 -12.64 -11.46
N VAL A 41 -6.48 -13.06 -12.05
CA VAL A 41 -6.82 -12.71 -13.43
C VAL A 41 -8.03 -11.78 -13.42
N LEU A 42 -7.80 -10.52 -13.74
CA LEU A 42 -8.85 -9.51 -13.90
C LEU A 42 -9.26 -9.45 -15.38
N LYS A 43 -10.54 -9.31 -15.64
CA LYS A 43 -11.08 -9.11 -16.98
C LYS A 43 -10.92 -7.65 -17.42
N LYS A 44 -11.39 -6.71 -16.59
CA LYS A 44 -11.39 -5.27 -16.93
C LYS A 44 -11.16 -4.35 -15.74
N ARG A 45 -11.78 -4.62 -14.58
CA ARG A 45 -11.88 -3.65 -13.49
C ARG A 45 -11.24 -4.16 -12.20
N LEU A 46 -10.72 -3.23 -11.41
CA LEU A 46 -10.14 -3.56 -10.11
C LEU A 46 -11.19 -4.08 -9.12
N GLU A 47 -12.43 -3.63 -9.24
CA GLU A 47 -13.56 -4.06 -8.40
C GLU A 47 -13.87 -5.56 -8.52
N GLU A 48 -13.41 -6.23 -9.57
CA GLU A 48 -13.52 -7.68 -9.69
C GLU A 48 -12.82 -8.45 -8.57
N LEU A 49 -11.89 -7.79 -7.84
CA LEU A 49 -11.31 -8.34 -6.62
C LEU A 49 -12.34 -8.61 -5.52
N LEU A 50 -13.51 -7.98 -5.60
CA LEU A 50 -14.62 -8.16 -4.65
C LEU A 50 -15.57 -9.27 -5.06
N ASP A 51 -15.42 -9.79 -6.28
CA ASP A 51 -16.25 -10.86 -6.83
C ASP A 51 -15.60 -12.23 -6.62
N GLU A 52 -16.41 -13.27 -6.45
CA GLU A 52 -15.89 -14.64 -6.40
C GLU A 52 -15.40 -15.10 -7.81
N PRO A 53 -14.31 -15.88 -7.91
CA PRO A 53 -13.52 -16.47 -6.82
C PRO A 53 -12.35 -15.59 -6.35
N LEU A 54 -12.15 -14.40 -6.93
CA LEU A 54 -10.99 -13.54 -6.64
C LEU A 54 -11.02 -13.04 -5.20
N ARG A 55 -12.19 -12.68 -4.70
CA ARG A 55 -12.40 -12.27 -3.31
C ARG A 55 -11.91 -13.34 -2.34
N SER A 56 -12.34 -14.58 -2.54
CA SER A 56 -11.90 -15.72 -1.70
C SER A 56 -10.37 -15.91 -1.75
N THR A 57 -9.73 -15.72 -2.91
CA THR A 57 -8.28 -15.80 -3.03
C THR A 57 -7.59 -14.65 -2.28
N MET A 58 -8.13 -13.43 -2.39
CA MET A 58 -7.64 -12.28 -1.64
C MET A 58 -7.73 -12.52 -0.13
N GLU A 59 -8.88 -12.94 0.37
CA GLU A 59 -9.14 -13.14 1.79
C GLU A 59 -8.32 -14.31 2.37
N LYS A 60 -8.33 -15.48 1.71
CA LYS A 60 -7.72 -16.71 2.24
C LYS A 60 -6.22 -16.82 1.99
N THR A 61 -5.70 -16.17 0.96
CA THR A 61 -4.30 -16.33 0.56
C THR A 61 -3.54 -15.02 0.62
N SER A 62 -3.91 -14.02 -0.18
CA SER A 62 -3.14 -12.79 -0.31
C SER A 62 -3.03 -12.02 1.00
N LEU A 63 -4.16 -11.75 1.65
CA LEU A 63 -4.21 -10.98 2.89
C LEU A 63 -3.61 -11.77 4.06
N THR A 64 -3.83 -13.07 4.13
CA THR A 64 -3.27 -13.95 5.15
C THR A 64 -1.75 -13.98 5.11
N LEU A 65 -1.14 -13.94 3.91
CA LEU A 65 0.32 -13.88 3.73
C LEU A 65 0.90 -12.47 3.92
N TYR A 66 0.09 -11.44 3.67
CA TYR A 66 0.49 -10.03 3.71
C TYR A 66 0.49 -9.48 5.13
N LEU A 67 -0.61 -9.65 5.86
CA LEU A 67 -0.85 -8.98 7.14
C LEU A 67 0.21 -9.25 8.21
N PRO A 68 0.68 -10.50 8.45
CA PRO A 68 1.67 -10.77 9.49
C PRO A 68 2.99 -10.03 9.30
N LYS A 69 3.30 -9.63 8.06
CA LYS A 69 4.51 -8.87 7.71
C LYS A 69 4.37 -7.37 7.97
N ARG A 70 3.18 -6.88 8.35
CA ARG A 70 2.90 -5.45 8.51
C ARG A 70 3.08 -5.00 9.95
N ARG A 71 3.82 -3.90 10.17
CA ARG A 71 4.07 -3.38 11.51
C ARG A 71 2.83 -2.84 12.20
N TRP A 72 1.85 -2.39 11.42
CA TRP A 72 0.57 -1.88 11.92
C TRP A 72 -0.45 -2.98 12.27
N PHE A 73 -0.20 -4.23 11.89
CA PHE A 73 -1.08 -5.34 12.21
C PHE A 73 -0.84 -5.83 13.64
N ALA A 74 -1.87 -5.76 14.48
CA ALA A 74 -1.75 -6.11 15.88
C ALA A 74 -1.73 -7.62 16.16
N GLY A 75 -2.26 -8.44 15.24
CA GLY A 75 -2.31 -9.91 15.36
C GLY A 75 -1.10 -10.65 14.76
N LYS A 76 0.02 -9.98 14.49
CA LYS A 76 1.17 -10.55 13.77
C LYS A 76 1.83 -11.78 14.40
N ASP A 77 1.70 -11.94 15.73
CA ASP A 77 2.30 -13.05 16.48
C ASP A 77 1.34 -14.25 16.59
N LYS A 78 0.18 -14.20 15.94
CA LYS A 78 -0.86 -15.22 15.97
C LYS A 78 -1.18 -15.71 14.57
N ALA A 79 -1.62 -16.97 14.48
CA ALA A 79 -2.18 -17.47 13.23
C ALA A 79 -3.47 -16.73 12.89
N ILE A 80 -3.62 -16.34 11.65
CA ILE A 80 -4.86 -15.72 11.16
C ILE A 80 -5.86 -16.84 10.89
N ASP A 81 -7.01 -16.78 11.57
CA ASP A 81 -8.11 -17.73 11.40
C ASP A 81 -9.01 -17.31 10.22
N GLN A 82 -9.28 -16.02 10.12
CA GLN A 82 -10.17 -15.49 9.09
C GLN A 82 -9.81 -14.04 8.74
N VAL A 83 -9.91 -13.72 7.45
CA VAL A 83 -9.91 -12.35 6.92
C VAL A 83 -11.13 -12.19 6.03
N SER A 84 -11.83 -11.07 6.19
CA SER A 84 -13.01 -10.72 5.39
C SER A 84 -12.92 -9.28 4.92
N ILE A 85 -13.15 -9.01 3.65
CA ILE A 85 -13.30 -7.65 3.12
C ILE A 85 -14.74 -7.22 3.44
N ILE A 86 -14.93 -6.28 4.35
CA ILE A 86 -16.26 -5.85 4.79
C ILE A 86 -16.90 -5.00 3.72
N TYR A 87 -16.19 -3.97 3.26
CA TYR A 87 -16.59 -3.17 2.12
C TYR A 87 -15.36 -2.61 1.40
N ALA A 88 -15.59 -2.09 0.19
CA ALA A 88 -14.59 -1.31 -0.52
C ALA A 88 -15.26 -0.21 -1.35
N VAL A 89 -14.63 0.94 -1.41
CA VAL A 89 -15.07 2.10 -2.19
C VAL A 89 -14.06 2.40 -3.27
N ARG A 90 -14.52 2.45 -4.52
CA ARG A 90 -13.68 2.86 -5.64
C ARG A 90 -13.61 4.39 -5.73
N PHE A 91 -12.39 4.89 -5.91
CA PHE A 91 -12.11 6.28 -6.28
C PHE A 91 -10.85 6.37 -7.15
N GLY A 92 -10.41 7.60 -7.46
CA GLY A 92 -9.33 7.82 -8.41
C GLY A 92 -9.86 7.90 -9.85
N ASP A 93 -8.93 8.04 -10.78
CA ASP A 93 -9.27 8.15 -12.20
C ASP A 93 -9.52 6.76 -12.84
N ALA A 94 -9.91 6.77 -14.13
CA ALA A 94 -10.20 5.54 -14.85
C ALA A 94 -8.96 4.69 -15.15
N GLN A 95 -7.78 5.32 -15.23
CA GLN A 95 -6.52 4.64 -15.55
C GLN A 95 -5.87 4.06 -14.29
N HIS A 96 -6.00 4.78 -13.17
CA HIS A 96 -5.42 4.43 -11.87
C HIS A 96 -6.50 4.29 -10.79
N PRO A 97 -7.42 3.34 -10.94
CA PRO A 97 -8.46 3.12 -9.94
C PRO A 97 -7.86 2.61 -8.65
N VAL A 98 -8.45 3.02 -7.54
CA VAL A 98 -8.12 2.56 -6.21
C VAL A 98 -9.37 2.02 -5.53
N LEU A 99 -9.23 0.96 -4.76
CA LEU A 99 -10.24 0.45 -3.85
C LEU A 99 -9.80 0.71 -2.41
N LEU A 100 -10.39 1.67 -1.73
CA LEU A 100 -10.23 1.79 -0.29
C LEU A 100 -11.12 0.76 0.38
N SER A 101 -10.52 -0.23 1.01
CA SER A 101 -11.25 -1.31 1.67
C SER A 101 -11.10 -1.25 3.19
N GLU A 102 -12.13 -1.73 3.89
CA GLU A 102 -12.06 -2.14 5.28
C GLU A 102 -12.05 -3.66 5.34
N ILE A 103 -11.08 -4.20 6.06
CA ILE A 103 -10.95 -5.64 6.29
C ILE A 103 -11.13 -5.94 7.79
N GLU A 104 -11.83 -7.01 8.08
CA GLU A 104 -11.94 -7.58 9.41
C GLU A 104 -11.06 -8.81 9.51
N VAL A 105 -10.30 -8.92 10.60
CA VAL A 105 -9.35 -10.01 10.82
C VAL A 105 -9.58 -10.62 12.18
N THR A 106 -9.66 -11.95 12.20
CA THR A 106 -9.64 -12.77 13.41
C THR A 106 -8.34 -13.57 13.45
N ALA A 107 -7.60 -13.46 14.54
CA ALA A 107 -6.34 -14.17 14.76
C ALA A 107 -6.26 -14.59 16.25
N GLY A 108 -6.65 -15.83 16.56
CA GLY A 108 -6.82 -16.31 17.91
C GLY A 108 -7.86 -15.47 18.68
N ASP A 109 -7.45 -14.89 19.80
CA ASP A 109 -8.28 -13.98 20.60
C ASP A 109 -8.28 -12.51 20.12
N HIS A 110 -7.52 -12.20 19.06
CA HIS A 110 -7.48 -10.88 18.46
C HIS A 110 -8.53 -10.76 17.37
N GLN A 111 -9.42 -9.77 17.50
CA GLN A 111 -10.30 -9.32 16.44
C GLN A 111 -10.05 -7.84 16.18
N GLY A 112 -9.98 -7.44 14.93
CA GLY A 112 -9.74 -6.04 14.59
C GLY A 112 -10.11 -5.71 13.16
N ARG A 113 -10.39 -4.43 12.93
CA ARG A 113 -10.68 -3.89 11.60
C ARG A 113 -9.56 -2.97 11.15
N TYR A 114 -9.26 -3.04 9.86
CA TYR A 114 -8.14 -2.32 9.28
C TYR A 114 -8.50 -1.72 7.92
N GLN A 115 -8.02 -0.52 7.66
CA GLN A 115 -8.10 0.10 6.35
C GLN A 115 -6.91 -0.31 5.49
N LEU A 116 -7.19 -0.83 4.31
CA LEU A 116 -6.20 -1.24 3.34
C LEU A 116 -6.64 -0.86 1.92
N PRO A 117 -6.02 0.14 1.30
CA PRO A 117 -6.32 0.49 -0.07
C PRO A 117 -5.62 -0.47 -1.03
N PHE A 118 -6.33 -0.99 -2.00
CA PHE A 118 -5.79 -1.79 -3.10
C PHE A 118 -5.59 -0.92 -4.33
N GLY A 119 -4.42 -1.03 -4.94
CA GLY A 119 -4.09 -0.40 -6.21
C GLY A 119 -3.48 -1.38 -7.19
N LEU A 120 -3.61 -1.07 -8.46
CA LEU A 120 -3.01 -1.80 -9.56
C LEU A 120 -1.75 -1.06 -10.01
N LEU A 121 -0.63 -1.76 -10.07
CA LEU A 121 0.63 -1.26 -10.63
C LEU A 121 1.04 -2.16 -11.79
N ALA A 122 1.12 -1.61 -13.00
CA ALA A 122 1.64 -2.34 -14.15
C ALA A 122 3.13 -2.64 -13.98
N GLU A 123 3.60 -3.75 -14.52
CA GLU A 123 5.01 -4.16 -14.40
C GLU A 123 5.96 -3.13 -14.99
N ASP A 124 5.57 -2.50 -16.09
CA ASP A 124 6.35 -1.45 -16.77
C ASP A 124 6.44 -0.14 -15.96
N ASP A 125 5.52 0.08 -15.01
CA ASP A 125 5.44 1.29 -14.18
C ASP A 125 6.17 1.13 -12.83
N ILE A 126 6.81 -0.01 -12.60
CA ILE A 126 7.51 -0.28 -11.34
C ILE A 126 8.82 0.51 -11.30
N SER A 127 8.79 1.70 -10.73
CA SER A 127 9.94 2.60 -10.60
C SER A 127 10.67 2.51 -9.26
N SER A 128 10.07 1.87 -8.26
CA SER A 128 10.65 1.76 -6.92
C SER A 128 10.36 0.41 -6.25
N ALA A 129 11.17 0.05 -5.27
CA ALA A 129 11.03 -1.21 -4.54
C ALA A 129 9.83 -1.24 -3.58
N LEU A 130 9.36 -0.08 -3.13
CA LEU A 130 8.34 -0.01 -2.09
C LEU A 130 7.00 -0.67 -2.49
N PRO A 131 6.41 -0.40 -3.67
CA PRO A 131 5.18 -1.08 -4.09
C PRO A 131 5.35 -2.59 -4.26
N GLN A 132 6.54 -3.06 -4.65
CA GLN A 132 6.83 -4.50 -4.73
C GLN A 132 6.88 -5.17 -3.36
N GLN A 133 7.49 -4.49 -2.36
CA GLN A 133 7.58 -4.98 -0.98
C GLN A 133 6.21 -5.04 -0.30
N LEU A 134 5.28 -4.20 -0.73
CA LEU A 134 3.92 -4.13 -0.22
C LEU A 134 2.89 -4.74 -1.17
N ALA A 135 3.34 -5.57 -2.11
CA ALA A 135 2.46 -6.31 -3.00
C ALA A 135 1.71 -7.42 -2.25
N LEU A 136 0.46 -7.62 -2.65
CA LEU A 136 -0.45 -8.65 -2.13
C LEU A 136 -0.60 -9.81 -3.11
N ALA A 137 -0.58 -9.54 -4.41
CA ALA A 137 -0.77 -10.54 -5.45
C ALA A 137 -0.14 -10.08 -6.77
N ARG A 138 0.20 -11.04 -7.63
CA ARG A 138 0.39 -10.76 -9.05
C ARG A 138 -0.97 -10.61 -9.72
N VAL A 139 -1.03 -9.80 -10.77
CA VAL A 139 -2.25 -9.64 -11.53
C VAL A 139 -1.97 -9.74 -13.01
N ARG A 140 -2.91 -10.36 -13.71
CA ARG A 140 -2.95 -10.36 -15.18
C ARG A 140 -4.28 -9.78 -15.64
N ARG A 141 -4.23 -8.77 -16.51
CA ARG A 141 -5.39 -8.14 -17.12
C ARG A 141 -5.22 -8.14 -18.64
N GLY A 142 -5.76 -9.15 -19.29
CA GLY A 142 -5.48 -9.40 -20.71
C GLY A 142 -4.02 -9.70 -20.96
N ARG A 143 -3.32 -8.79 -21.67
CA ARG A 143 -1.85 -8.89 -21.95
C ARG A 143 -1.01 -8.19 -20.90
N GLN A 144 -1.60 -7.33 -20.10
CA GLN A 144 -0.89 -6.59 -19.07
C GLN A 144 -0.67 -7.46 -17.84
N VAL A 145 0.54 -7.42 -17.32
CA VAL A 145 0.96 -8.06 -16.07
C VAL A 145 1.31 -6.97 -15.08
N GLY A 146 1.12 -7.22 -13.80
CA GLY A 146 1.40 -6.25 -12.76
C GLY A 146 1.21 -6.81 -11.37
N LEU A 147 1.03 -5.91 -10.41
CA LEU A 147 0.86 -6.22 -9.00
C LEU A 147 -0.41 -5.56 -8.46
N ILE A 148 -1.12 -6.27 -7.59
CA ILE A 148 -2.01 -5.66 -6.61
C ILE A 148 -1.14 -5.32 -5.42
N THR A 149 -1.10 -4.05 -5.06
CA THR A 149 -0.28 -3.55 -3.94
C THR A 149 -1.10 -2.69 -2.99
N ASP A 150 -0.54 -2.43 -1.82
CA ASP A 150 -1.06 -1.40 -0.93
C ASP A 150 -0.95 -0.04 -1.64
N ALA A 151 -2.10 0.51 -2.05
CA ALA A 151 -2.15 1.72 -2.85
C ALA A 151 -1.57 2.95 -2.14
N PHE A 152 -1.40 2.92 -0.82
CA PHE A 152 -0.71 4.01 -0.12
C PHE A 152 0.73 4.22 -0.63
N THR A 153 1.33 3.22 -1.28
CA THR A 153 2.66 3.33 -1.91
C THR A 153 2.64 3.95 -3.30
N LEU A 154 1.47 4.21 -3.85
CA LEU A 154 1.27 4.76 -5.18
C LEU A 154 0.98 6.25 -5.08
N GLU A 155 1.74 7.06 -5.80
CA GLU A 155 1.48 8.50 -5.86
C GLU A 155 0.07 8.82 -6.39
N THR A 156 -0.45 7.99 -7.29
CA THR A 156 -1.80 8.11 -7.83
C THR A 156 -2.87 8.05 -6.75
N PHE A 157 -2.70 7.19 -5.73
CA PHE A 157 -3.58 7.16 -4.57
C PHE A 157 -3.51 8.46 -3.77
N ILE A 158 -2.30 8.93 -3.47
CA ILE A 158 -2.09 10.15 -2.68
C ILE A 158 -2.74 11.35 -3.38
N ARG A 159 -2.52 11.46 -4.69
CA ARG A 159 -3.11 12.53 -5.51
C ARG A 159 -4.64 12.44 -5.56
N ALA A 160 -5.19 11.24 -5.71
CA ALA A 160 -6.64 11.02 -5.71
C ALA A 160 -7.29 11.42 -4.37
N VAL A 161 -6.63 11.12 -3.25
CA VAL A 161 -7.11 11.55 -1.91
C VAL A 161 -7.11 13.07 -1.80
N ILE A 162 -6.03 13.74 -2.20
CA ILE A 162 -5.93 15.21 -2.15
C ILE A 162 -6.98 15.86 -3.05
N GLN A 163 -7.14 15.38 -4.27
CA GLN A 163 -8.16 15.87 -5.21
C GLN A 163 -9.57 15.66 -4.64
N GLY A 164 -9.83 14.50 -4.06
CA GLY A 164 -11.09 14.21 -3.39
C GLY A 164 -11.39 15.20 -2.27
N MET A 165 -10.39 15.51 -1.43
CA MET A 165 -10.50 16.52 -0.38
C MET A 165 -10.77 17.91 -0.94
N GLN A 166 -9.99 18.36 -1.94
CA GLN A 166 -10.18 19.68 -2.58
C GLN A 166 -11.56 19.82 -3.20
N ALA A 167 -12.08 18.76 -3.82
CA ALA A 167 -13.40 18.73 -4.43
C ALA A 167 -14.54 18.45 -3.44
N ARG A 168 -14.24 18.15 -2.17
CA ARG A 168 -15.23 17.71 -1.16
C ARG A 168 -16.11 16.57 -1.67
N THR A 169 -15.46 15.60 -2.30
CA THR A 169 -16.16 14.49 -2.94
C THR A 169 -16.83 13.59 -1.92
N VAL A 170 -18.06 13.16 -2.22
CA VAL A 170 -18.79 12.16 -1.45
C VAL A 170 -19.07 10.97 -2.35
N LEU A 171 -18.68 9.77 -1.91
CA LEU A 171 -18.85 8.53 -2.65
C LEU A 171 -19.73 7.58 -1.83
N PRO A 172 -20.85 7.08 -2.39
CA PRO A 172 -21.68 6.10 -1.70
C PRO A 172 -20.95 4.76 -1.60
N CYS A 173 -21.15 4.06 -0.50
CA CYS A 173 -20.72 2.69 -0.31
C CYS A 173 -21.85 1.84 0.29
N SER A 174 -21.65 0.52 0.39
CA SER A 174 -22.67 -0.42 0.86
C SER A 174 -23.19 -0.13 2.27
N GLU A 175 -22.37 0.46 3.12
CA GLU A 175 -22.67 0.71 4.52
C GLU A 175 -22.64 2.20 4.90
N GLY A 176 -22.83 3.09 3.93
CA GLY A 176 -22.81 4.54 4.17
C GLY A 176 -22.16 5.32 3.04
N GLU A 177 -21.25 6.20 3.36
CA GLU A 177 -20.55 7.01 2.38
C GLU A 177 -19.10 7.29 2.80
N LEU A 178 -18.19 7.33 1.83
CA LEU A 178 -16.85 7.88 2.00
C LEU A 178 -16.89 9.37 1.67
N ARG A 179 -16.60 10.21 2.65
CA ARG A 179 -16.63 11.64 2.52
C ARG A 179 -15.21 12.22 2.61
N PHE A 180 -14.84 12.98 1.61
CA PHE A 180 -13.60 13.76 1.62
C PHE A 180 -13.91 15.19 2.05
N GLU A 181 -13.22 15.67 3.07
CA GLU A 181 -13.43 17.01 3.61
C GLU A 181 -12.09 17.71 3.83
N HIS A 182 -12.10 19.01 3.80
CA HIS A 182 -10.95 19.83 4.14
C HIS A 182 -11.37 21.10 4.90
N THR A 183 -10.42 21.64 5.64
CA THR A 183 -10.56 22.95 6.29
C THR A 183 -10.00 24.04 5.39
N THR A 184 -10.29 25.31 5.69
CA THR A 184 -9.75 26.47 4.96
C THR A 184 -8.21 26.51 4.92
N ALA A 185 -7.53 25.83 5.84
CA ALA A 185 -6.07 25.70 5.82
C ALA A 185 -5.56 25.01 4.56
N MET A 186 -6.32 24.06 4.00
CA MET A 186 -5.92 23.36 2.77
C MET A 186 -5.94 24.28 1.54
N ASP A 187 -6.85 25.25 1.50
CA ASP A 187 -6.99 26.19 0.39
C ASP A 187 -5.73 27.06 0.23
N SER A 188 -5.01 27.29 1.32
CA SER A 188 -3.79 28.12 1.35
C SER A 188 -2.50 27.36 1.02
N LEU A 189 -2.54 26.01 0.89
CA LEU A 189 -1.33 25.21 0.71
C LEU A 189 -0.76 25.24 -0.73
N GLY A 190 -1.52 25.70 -1.72
CA GLY A 190 -1.08 25.77 -3.11
C GLY A 190 -0.68 24.42 -3.71
N LEU A 191 -1.33 23.34 -3.29
CA LEU A 191 -1.03 22.00 -3.76
C LEU A 191 -1.48 21.80 -5.21
N HIS A 192 -0.60 21.27 -6.03
CA HIS A 192 -0.84 20.97 -7.45
C HIS A 192 -0.62 19.49 -7.71
N ASN A 193 -1.10 19.01 -8.86
CA ASN A 193 -0.92 17.61 -9.27
C ASN A 193 0.56 17.19 -9.39
N GLU A 194 1.47 18.14 -9.61
CA GLU A 194 2.91 17.89 -9.72
C GLU A 194 3.67 18.09 -8.40
N SER A 195 2.98 18.40 -7.30
CA SER A 195 3.63 18.53 -5.99
C SER A 195 4.38 17.26 -5.64
N GLU A 196 5.62 17.39 -5.17
CA GLU A 196 6.48 16.25 -4.79
C GLU A 196 5.80 15.41 -3.72
N VAL A 197 5.83 14.08 -3.90
CA VAL A 197 5.33 13.11 -2.93
C VAL A 197 6.53 12.39 -2.31
N ARG A 198 6.76 12.60 -1.03
CA ARG A 198 7.87 12.00 -0.29
C ARG A 198 7.37 11.09 0.82
N TYR A 199 7.64 9.81 0.69
CA TYR A 199 7.31 8.83 1.72
C TYR A 199 8.22 9.00 2.93
N LEU A 200 7.62 9.10 4.11
CA LEU A 200 8.36 9.09 5.38
C LEU A 200 8.79 7.66 5.65
N SER A 201 10.10 7.48 5.87
CA SER A 201 10.74 6.17 5.95
C SER A 201 10.13 5.26 7.00
N ALA A 202 10.14 3.97 6.67
CA ALA A 202 9.78 2.80 7.47
C ALA A 202 8.30 2.71 7.85
N GLU A 203 7.72 1.53 7.60
CA GLU A 203 6.41 1.14 8.12
C GLU A 203 6.34 1.42 9.63
N GLN A 204 5.48 2.34 10.00
CA GLN A 204 5.10 2.62 11.37
C GLN A 204 3.71 2.01 11.65
N SER A 205 3.18 2.21 12.85
CA SER A 205 1.80 1.86 13.21
C SER A 205 0.76 2.51 12.28
N ASN A 206 1.15 3.58 11.57
CA ASN A 206 0.37 4.25 10.53
C ASN A 206 1.28 4.54 9.32
N SER A 207 0.70 4.72 8.15
CA SER A 207 1.42 5.11 6.94
C SER A 207 1.36 6.63 6.79
N SER A 208 2.49 7.29 6.49
CA SER A 208 2.56 8.74 6.37
C SER A 208 3.38 9.15 5.15
N VAL A 209 2.96 10.22 4.50
CA VAL A 209 3.63 10.80 3.33
C VAL A 209 3.56 12.32 3.40
N VAL A 210 4.62 13.00 2.95
CA VAL A 210 4.67 14.47 2.82
C VAL A 210 4.41 14.85 1.37
N VAL A 211 3.55 15.83 1.15
CA VAL A 211 3.21 16.33 -0.18
C VAL A 211 3.49 17.83 -0.26
N GLY A 212 4.25 18.24 -1.28
CA GLY A 212 4.64 19.62 -1.52
C GLY A 212 5.40 20.25 -0.36
N GLY A 213 6.01 19.45 0.52
CA GLY A 213 6.73 19.93 1.71
C GLY A 213 5.87 20.56 2.80
N SER A 214 4.56 20.72 2.58
CA SER A 214 3.64 21.47 3.46
C SER A 214 2.45 20.66 4.00
N LEU A 215 2.10 19.54 3.37
CA LEU A 215 1.03 18.65 3.80
C LEU A 215 1.59 17.29 4.23
N VAL A 216 1.13 16.79 5.38
CA VAL A 216 1.36 15.40 5.79
C VAL A 216 0.03 14.64 5.68
N LEU A 217 -0.03 13.67 4.76
CA LEU A 217 -1.12 12.72 4.70
C LEU A 217 -0.78 11.51 5.56
N LYS A 218 -1.64 11.22 6.54
CA LYS A 218 -1.49 10.08 7.45
C LYS A 218 -2.68 9.15 7.32
N MET A 219 -2.42 7.89 7.00
CA MET A 219 -3.43 6.85 6.98
C MET A 219 -3.42 6.07 8.29
N ILE A 220 -4.53 6.13 9.01
CA ILE A 220 -4.76 5.35 10.22
C ILE A 220 -5.21 3.96 9.77
N ARG A 221 -4.38 2.96 10.04
CA ARG A 221 -4.61 1.59 9.56
C ARG A 221 -5.64 0.84 10.39
N ARG A 222 -5.57 0.95 11.70
CA ARG A 222 -6.50 0.27 12.60
C ARG A 222 -7.72 1.16 12.85
N VAL A 223 -8.89 0.61 12.54
CA VAL A 223 -10.17 1.23 12.85
C VAL A 223 -10.59 0.68 14.22
N SER A 224 -10.69 1.57 15.23
CA SER A 224 -11.28 1.19 16.53
C SER A 224 -12.79 1.18 16.37
N ALA A 225 -13.43 0.10 16.79
CA ALA A 225 -14.87 0.07 16.99
C ALA A 225 -15.25 0.99 18.14
#